data_d1a0e6b32f1f6a457b03e584378e1774
#
_entry.id   d1a0e6b32f1f6a457b03e584378e1774
#
_cell.length_a   1.000
_cell.length_b   1.000
_cell.length_c   1.000
_cell.angle_alpha   90.00
_cell.angle_beta   90.00
_cell.angle_gamma   90.00
#
_symmetry.space_group_name_H-M   'P 1'
#
loop_
_entity.id
_entity.type
_entity.pdbx_description
1 polymer ?
#
loop_
_entity_poly.entity_id
_entity_poly.type
_entity_poly.pdbx_seq_one_letter_code
_entity_poly.pdbx_strand_id
1 'polypeptide(L)'
;MAVSSIASQMGISASPVSVAVVSIVGFMAAAGYTYSLLQILAVSIPATLIGVIAAALMSYRRGKDLADDKEFQEMIKDPEQKKYVYGENESLQGKELPSSYYHATIIFLVGILCIAVLGNFPDLLPHFADAKGKMQAISMTTVIQMVMLFVSSIILFVCHTKAKEVGNSQVFRAGIVALVSVYGVAWMADTYFANHMAVLKTFLGAAVTEYPWAYALVLFLTSKLVNSQGAAVAIVMPIALNVGMDPVMVLSFIPACYGYFFLPTYPSDLACIGFDRSGTTKIGRFVLNHSFMLPGLTGVFTACVAGFIIAHILY
;
A
#
# COMPACT_ATOMS: atom_id res chain seq x y z
N MET A 1 -14.25 -2.90 -3.80
CA MET A 1 -12.81 -3.01 -4.15
C MET A 1 -12.01 -1.81 -3.63
N ALA A 2 -12.39 -0.54 -3.87
CA ALA A 2 -11.62 0.63 -3.43
C ALA A 2 -11.34 0.67 -1.92
N VAL A 3 -12.32 0.38 -1.06
CA VAL A 3 -12.13 0.32 0.41
C VAL A 3 -11.14 -0.76 0.81
N SER A 4 -11.14 -1.91 0.15
CA SER A 4 -10.19 -2.99 0.43
C SER A 4 -8.76 -2.59 0.06
N SER A 5 -8.57 -1.86 -1.06
CA SER A 5 -7.26 -1.29 -1.44
C SER A 5 -6.78 -0.31 -0.37
N ILE A 6 -7.65 0.63 0.06
CA ILE A 6 -7.34 1.60 1.11
C ILE A 6 -6.96 0.89 2.41
N ALA A 7 -7.76 -0.08 2.87
CA ALA A 7 -7.50 -0.81 4.10
C ALA A 7 -6.17 -1.57 4.06
N SER A 8 -5.87 -2.23 2.95
CA SER A 8 -4.60 -2.93 2.74
C SER A 8 -3.40 -2.00 2.86
N GLN A 9 -3.46 -0.84 2.23
CA GLN A 9 -2.36 0.13 2.25
C GLN A 9 -2.23 0.84 3.59
N MET A 10 -3.32 1.14 4.28
CA MET A 10 -3.30 1.66 5.64
C MET A 10 -2.62 0.67 6.60
N GLY A 11 -2.83 -0.64 6.42
CA GLY A 11 -2.21 -1.69 7.23
C GLY A 11 -0.68 -1.66 7.23
N ILE A 12 -0.03 -1.05 6.22
CA ILE A 12 1.43 -0.89 6.17
C ILE A 12 1.93 -0.06 7.35
N SER A 13 1.21 1.01 7.74
CA SER A 13 1.56 1.86 8.88
C SER A 13 1.38 1.18 10.25
N ALA A 14 0.72 0.01 10.28
CA ALA A 14 0.51 -0.82 11.45
C ALA A 14 1.32 -2.14 11.42
N SER A 15 2.22 -2.28 10.46
CA SER A 15 2.98 -3.52 10.27
C SER A 15 4.37 -3.43 10.90
N PRO A 16 4.77 -4.41 11.74
CA PRO A 16 6.09 -4.43 12.37
C PRO A 16 7.25 -4.61 11.38
N VAL A 17 6.97 -5.09 10.18
CA VAL A 17 7.99 -5.34 9.14
C VAL A 17 7.99 -4.25 8.06
N SER A 18 7.15 -3.23 8.18
CA SER A 18 7.12 -2.15 7.20
C SER A 18 8.32 -1.22 7.34
N VAL A 19 8.88 -0.84 6.20
CA VAL A 19 9.99 0.12 6.15
C VAL A 19 9.63 1.43 6.87
N ALA A 20 8.38 1.88 6.75
CA ALA A 20 7.92 3.09 7.41
C ALA A 20 8.05 2.99 8.94
N VAL A 21 7.50 1.93 9.55
CA VAL A 21 7.49 1.75 11.02
C VAL A 21 8.89 1.50 11.56
N VAL A 22 9.68 0.67 10.89
CA VAL A 22 11.09 0.41 11.28
C VAL A 22 11.93 1.70 11.20
N SER A 23 11.72 2.52 10.18
CA SER A 23 12.44 3.80 10.06
C SER A 23 12.08 4.78 11.18
N ILE A 24 10.84 4.77 11.68
CA ILE A 24 10.41 5.61 12.80
C ILE A 24 11.24 5.30 14.04
N VAL A 25 11.46 4.02 14.39
CA VAL A 25 12.31 3.62 15.51
C VAL A 25 13.71 4.22 15.37
N GLY A 26 14.30 4.11 14.18
CA GLY A 26 15.64 4.64 13.90
C GLY A 26 15.71 6.16 14.02
N PHE A 27 14.73 6.89 13.51
CA PHE A 27 14.72 8.35 13.57
C PHE A 27 14.45 8.86 14.98
N MET A 28 13.58 8.20 15.76
CA MET A 28 13.37 8.51 17.19
C MET A 28 14.66 8.32 17.97
N ALA A 29 15.36 7.19 17.78
CA ALA A 29 16.62 6.92 18.45
C ALA A 29 17.70 7.94 18.07
N ALA A 30 17.80 8.33 16.80
CA ALA A 30 18.74 9.36 16.34
C ALA A 30 18.45 10.75 16.93
N ALA A 31 17.20 11.04 17.26
CA ALA A 31 16.79 12.27 17.93
C ALA A 31 16.90 12.19 19.48
N GLY A 32 17.37 11.08 20.04
CA GLY A 32 17.57 10.88 21.49
C GLY A 32 16.33 10.33 22.22
N TYR A 33 15.31 9.89 21.52
CA TYR A 33 14.11 9.30 22.09
C TYR A 33 14.13 7.77 22.03
N THR A 34 13.81 7.10 23.15
CA THR A 34 13.88 5.64 23.29
C THR A 34 12.48 5.01 23.14
N TYR A 35 11.90 5.04 21.94
CA TYR A 35 10.66 4.31 21.67
C TYR A 35 10.98 2.95 21.03
N SER A 36 10.48 1.89 21.66
CA SER A 36 10.55 0.54 21.09
C SER A 36 9.55 0.37 19.94
N LEU A 37 9.79 -0.61 19.08
CA LEU A 37 8.87 -0.98 18.01
C LEU A 37 7.46 -1.28 18.56
N LEU A 38 7.37 -1.98 19.70
CA LEU A 38 6.08 -2.32 20.32
C LEU A 38 5.32 -1.08 20.81
N GLN A 39 6.01 -0.08 21.32
CA GLN A 39 5.39 1.18 21.74
C GLN A 39 4.81 1.95 20.56
N ILE A 40 5.53 2.00 19.44
CA ILE A 40 5.02 2.61 18.20
C ILE A 40 3.80 1.85 17.68
N LEU A 41 3.86 0.52 17.66
CA LEU A 41 2.75 -0.32 17.23
C LEU A 41 1.54 -0.26 18.16
N ALA A 42 1.73 -0.04 19.44
CA ALA A 42 0.65 0.15 20.41
C ALA A 42 -0.23 1.38 20.08
N VAL A 43 0.33 2.37 19.40
CA VAL A 43 -0.43 3.51 18.87
C VAL A 43 -0.94 3.21 17.46
N SER A 44 -0.06 2.77 16.56
CA SER A 44 -0.38 2.70 15.12
C SER A 44 -1.38 1.59 14.77
N ILE A 45 -1.32 0.43 15.44
CA ILE A 45 -2.25 -0.68 15.17
C ILE A 45 -3.70 -0.29 15.49
N PRO A 46 -4.05 0.12 16.73
CA PRO A 46 -5.44 0.46 17.03
C PRO A 46 -5.90 1.71 16.28
N ALA A 47 -5.05 2.71 16.09
CA ALA A 47 -5.38 3.89 15.31
C ALA A 47 -5.76 3.54 13.86
N THR A 48 -4.93 2.74 13.20
CA THR A 48 -5.18 2.27 11.83
C THR A 48 -6.44 1.41 11.75
N LEU A 49 -6.65 0.51 12.71
CA LEU A 49 -7.84 -0.35 12.76
C LEU A 49 -9.12 0.50 12.85
N ILE A 50 -9.15 1.50 13.74
CA ILE A 50 -10.28 2.42 13.88
C ILE A 50 -10.52 3.17 12.57
N GLY A 51 -9.47 3.65 11.91
CA GLY A 51 -9.57 4.32 10.62
C GLY A 51 -10.12 3.41 9.51
N VAL A 52 -9.66 2.17 9.44
CA VAL A 52 -10.17 1.18 8.47
C VAL A 52 -11.65 0.86 8.72
N ILE A 53 -12.06 0.69 9.98
CA ILE A 53 -13.46 0.47 10.35
C ILE A 53 -14.30 1.69 9.94
N ALA A 54 -13.84 2.90 10.21
CA ALA A 54 -14.54 4.12 9.83
C ALA A 54 -14.71 4.23 8.30
N ALA A 55 -13.65 3.94 7.53
CA ALA A 55 -13.71 3.92 6.08
C ALA A 55 -14.71 2.86 5.56
N ALA A 56 -14.73 1.68 6.16
CA ALA A 56 -15.66 0.61 5.82
C ALA A 56 -17.11 1.00 6.13
N LEU A 57 -17.37 1.53 7.32
CA LEU A 57 -18.70 1.99 7.75
C LEU A 57 -19.23 3.13 6.87
N MET A 58 -18.38 4.11 6.55
CA MET A 58 -18.72 5.19 5.65
C MET A 58 -19.10 4.68 4.26
N SER A 59 -18.42 3.64 3.80
CA SER A 59 -18.62 3.09 2.45
C SER A 59 -19.76 2.08 2.38
N TYR A 60 -20.17 1.49 3.50
CA TYR A 60 -21.16 0.41 3.58
C TYR A 60 -22.50 0.73 2.91
N ARG A 61 -22.94 2.01 2.94
CA ARG A 61 -24.21 2.46 2.37
C ARG A 61 -24.05 3.36 1.14
N ARG A 62 -22.85 3.47 0.58
CA ARG A 62 -22.58 4.43 -0.51
C ARG A 62 -22.67 3.83 -1.91
N GLY A 63 -22.56 2.55 -2.05
CA GLY A 63 -22.73 1.88 -3.33
C GLY A 63 -24.20 1.55 -3.58
N LYS A 64 -24.56 1.39 -4.85
CA LYS A 64 -25.77 0.68 -5.24
C LYS A 64 -25.41 -0.78 -5.48
N ASP A 65 -26.35 -1.67 -5.22
CA ASP A 65 -26.18 -3.03 -5.70
C ASP A 65 -26.06 -3.02 -7.23
N LEU A 66 -25.26 -3.90 -7.78
CA LEU A 66 -25.05 -3.97 -9.24
C LEU A 66 -26.38 -4.16 -9.99
N ALA A 67 -27.36 -4.77 -9.36
CA ALA A 67 -28.71 -4.91 -9.91
C ALA A 67 -29.44 -3.56 -10.07
N ASP A 68 -29.15 -2.58 -9.22
CA ASP A 68 -29.77 -1.26 -9.19
C ASP A 68 -28.92 -0.17 -9.83
N ASP A 69 -27.70 -0.50 -10.25
CA ASP A 69 -26.79 0.44 -10.92
C ASP A 69 -27.12 0.53 -12.41
N LYS A 70 -27.67 1.67 -12.82
CA LYS A 70 -28.12 1.89 -14.20
C LYS A 70 -26.98 1.81 -15.22
N GLU A 71 -25.80 2.35 -14.87
CA GLU A 71 -24.63 2.31 -15.77
C GLU A 71 -24.16 0.87 -15.97
N PHE A 72 -24.09 0.10 -14.88
CA PHE A 72 -23.74 -1.31 -14.93
C PHE A 72 -24.76 -2.15 -15.70
N GLN A 73 -26.06 -1.93 -15.44
CA GLN A 73 -27.13 -2.65 -16.14
C GLN A 73 -27.17 -2.34 -17.63
N GLU A 74 -26.83 -1.10 -18.02
CA GLU A 74 -26.70 -0.73 -19.43
C GLU A 74 -25.49 -1.42 -20.08
N MET A 75 -24.35 -1.45 -19.39
CA MET A 75 -23.13 -2.10 -19.86
C MET A 75 -23.32 -3.59 -20.12
N ILE A 76 -24.01 -4.31 -19.24
CA ILE A 76 -24.22 -5.76 -19.36
C ILE A 76 -25.31 -6.14 -20.37
N LYS A 77 -26.00 -5.18 -21.01
CA LYS A 77 -26.87 -5.47 -22.18
C LYS A 77 -26.06 -5.94 -23.38
N ASP A 78 -24.82 -5.46 -23.50
CA ASP A 78 -23.90 -5.96 -24.51
C ASP A 78 -23.43 -7.39 -24.12
N PRO A 79 -23.66 -8.40 -25.00
CA PRO A 79 -23.28 -9.78 -24.74
C PRO A 79 -21.77 -9.95 -24.47
N GLU A 80 -20.90 -9.18 -25.14
CA GLU A 80 -19.46 -9.24 -24.92
C GLU A 80 -19.09 -8.69 -23.55
N GLN A 81 -19.68 -7.56 -23.14
CA GLN A 81 -19.46 -6.98 -21.81
C GLN A 81 -20.00 -7.87 -20.71
N LYS A 82 -21.18 -8.46 -20.90
CA LYS A 82 -21.77 -9.44 -19.99
C LYS A 82 -20.85 -10.65 -19.81
N LYS A 83 -20.31 -11.17 -20.91
CA LYS A 83 -19.34 -12.27 -20.90
C LYS A 83 -18.04 -11.88 -20.23
N TYR A 84 -17.57 -10.64 -20.40
CA TYR A 84 -16.38 -10.11 -19.74
C TYR A 84 -16.57 -10.01 -18.22
N VAL A 85 -17.71 -9.50 -17.77
CA VAL A 85 -18.01 -9.28 -16.32
C VAL A 85 -18.23 -10.59 -15.60
N TYR A 86 -19.17 -11.39 -16.10
CA TYR A 86 -19.54 -12.65 -15.44
C TYR A 86 -18.62 -13.81 -15.82
N GLY A 87 -17.90 -13.67 -16.93
CA GLY A 87 -16.98 -14.67 -17.46
C GLY A 87 -17.68 -15.89 -18.00
N GLU A 88 -16.91 -16.71 -18.69
CA GLU A 88 -17.23 -18.13 -18.85
C GLU A 88 -16.79 -18.92 -17.60
N ASN A 89 -16.36 -18.21 -16.57
CA ASN A 89 -15.90 -18.83 -15.35
C ASN A 89 -17.09 -19.40 -14.59
N GLU A 90 -17.44 -20.60 -14.95
CA GLU A 90 -18.13 -21.47 -14.03
C GLU A 90 -17.41 -21.41 -12.69
N SER A 91 -18.15 -21.17 -11.62
CA SER A 91 -17.62 -21.26 -10.27
C SER A 91 -16.82 -22.55 -10.13
N LEU A 92 -15.62 -22.47 -9.57
CA LEU A 92 -14.83 -23.66 -9.24
C LEU A 92 -15.44 -24.44 -8.07
N GLN A 93 -16.50 -23.91 -7.47
CA GLN A 93 -17.23 -24.52 -6.36
C GLN A 93 -17.91 -25.80 -6.85
N GLY A 94 -17.53 -26.91 -6.25
CA GLY A 94 -18.05 -28.25 -6.59
C GLY A 94 -17.40 -28.93 -7.78
N LYS A 95 -16.36 -28.35 -8.39
CA LYS A 95 -15.55 -29.03 -9.41
C LYS A 95 -14.35 -29.73 -8.77
N GLU A 96 -14.10 -30.95 -9.19
CA GLU A 96 -12.84 -31.63 -8.88
C GLU A 96 -11.71 -30.94 -9.68
N LEU A 97 -10.83 -30.28 -8.95
CA LEU A 97 -9.66 -29.64 -9.56
C LEU A 97 -8.51 -30.64 -9.69
N PRO A 98 -7.73 -30.58 -10.77
CA PRO A 98 -6.50 -31.35 -10.88
C PRO A 98 -5.59 -31.12 -9.68
N SER A 99 -4.88 -32.14 -9.22
CA SER A 99 -3.96 -32.05 -8.08
C SER A 99 -2.88 -30.98 -8.24
N SER A 100 -2.52 -30.65 -9.48
CA SER A 100 -1.57 -29.58 -9.79
C SER A 100 -2.00 -28.18 -9.28
N TYR A 101 -3.31 -27.92 -9.21
CA TYR A 101 -3.83 -26.66 -8.66
C TYR A 101 -3.59 -26.55 -7.15
N TYR A 102 -3.77 -27.65 -6.41
CA TYR A 102 -3.48 -27.71 -4.98
C TYR A 102 -1.97 -27.56 -4.72
N HIS A 103 -1.14 -28.25 -5.50
CA HIS A 103 0.32 -28.12 -5.40
C HIS A 103 0.77 -26.68 -5.67
N ALA A 104 0.26 -26.04 -6.72
CA ALA A 104 0.58 -24.64 -7.02
C ALA A 104 0.20 -23.69 -5.87
N THR A 105 -0.99 -23.88 -5.28
CA THR A 105 -1.44 -23.10 -4.14
C THR A 105 -0.56 -23.32 -2.91
N ILE A 106 -0.20 -24.55 -2.59
CA ILE A 106 0.67 -24.85 -1.45
C ILE A 106 2.06 -24.25 -1.65
N ILE A 107 2.66 -24.39 -2.84
CA ILE A 107 3.97 -23.80 -3.16
C ILE A 107 3.94 -22.30 -2.99
N PHE A 108 2.87 -21.64 -3.46
CA PHE A 108 2.68 -20.20 -3.30
C PHE A 108 2.56 -19.78 -1.83
N LEU A 109 1.76 -20.48 -1.03
CA LEU A 109 1.61 -20.21 0.41
C LEU A 109 2.91 -20.41 1.19
N VAL A 110 3.68 -21.45 0.85
CA VAL A 110 5.02 -21.69 1.43
C VAL A 110 5.95 -20.52 1.07
N GLY A 111 5.89 -20.00 -0.15
CA GLY A 111 6.64 -18.82 -0.56
C GLY A 111 6.28 -17.57 0.28
N ILE A 112 5.00 -17.32 0.51
CA ILE A 112 4.54 -16.23 1.38
C ILE A 112 5.05 -16.42 2.81
N LEU A 113 4.96 -17.63 3.35
CA LEU A 113 5.47 -17.94 4.68
C LEU A 113 6.99 -17.71 4.77
N CYS A 114 7.74 -18.10 3.75
CA CYS A 114 9.18 -17.84 3.67
C CYS A 114 9.49 -16.34 3.71
N ILE A 115 8.76 -15.53 2.92
CA ILE A 115 8.90 -14.06 2.95
C ILE A 115 8.59 -13.50 4.34
N ALA A 116 7.53 -13.98 4.98
CA ALA A 116 7.15 -13.54 6.33
C ALA A 116 8.23 -13.87 7.36
N VAL A 117 8.82 -15.06 7.30
CA VAL A 117 9.93 -15.46 8.18
C VAL A 117 11.16 -14.58 7.94
N LEU A 118 11.58 -14.41 6.69
CA LEU A 118 12.73 -13.56 6.36
C LEU A 118 12.54 -12.09 6.75
N GLY A 119 11.29 -11.59 6.70
CA GLY A 119 10.95 -10.25 7.16
C GLY A 119 11.02 -10.07 8.67
N ASN A 120 10.73 -11.13 9.44
CA ASN A 120 10.82 -11.10 10.91
C ASN A 120 12.22 -11.40 11.45
N PHE A 121 13.08 -12.05 10.67
CA PHE A 121 14.44 -12.41 11.05
C PHE A 121 15.46 -11.83 10.06
N PRO A 122 15.75 -10.51 10.13
CA PRO A 122 16.67 -9.85 9.19
C PRO A 122 18.08 -10.45 9.17
N ASP A 123 18.50 -11.09 10.27
CA ASP A 123 19.79 -11.75 10.39
C ASP A 123 19.94 -12.96 9.45
N LEU A 124 18.84 -13.51 8.97
CA LEU A 124 18.84 -14.58 7.97
C LEU A 124 19.05 -14.05 6.53
N LEU A 125 18.95 -12.73 6.34
CA LEU A 125 19.12 -12.14 5.03
C LEU A 125 20.60 -12.08 4.62
N PRO A 126 20.93 -12.29 3.34
CA PRO A 126 22.28 -12.06 2.84
C PRO A 126 22.69 -10.59 3.03
N HIS A 127 23.90 -10.38 3.47
CA HIS A 127 24.49 -9.06 3.63
C HIS A 127 25.50 -8.80 2.53
N PHE A 128 25.44 -7.63 1.94
CA PHE A 128 26.37 -7.18 0.89
C PHE A 128 27.00 -5.87 1.29
N ALA A 129 28.25 -5.66 0.87
CA ALA A 129 28.92 -4.38 1.04
C ALA A 129 28.31 -3.35 0.09
N ASP A 130 27.89 -2.21 0.61
CA ASP A 130 27.48 -1.07 -0.21
C ASP A 130 28.70 -0.39 -0.88
N ALA A 131 28.44 0.62 -1.70
CA ALA A 131 29.50 1.38 -2.39
C ALA A 131 30.50 2.07 -1.42
N LYS A 132 30.16 2.14 -0.13
CA LYS A 132 31.00 2.70 0.95
C LYS A 132 31.65 1.62 1.80
N GLY A 133 31.53 0.34 1.43
CA GLY A 133 32.09 -0.80 2.15
C GLY A 133 31.31 -1.20 3.42
N LYS A 134 30.13 -0.62 3.69
CA LYS A 134 29.31 -0.97 4.84
C LYS A 134 28.44 -2.18 4.49
N MET A 135 28.48 -3.21 5.34
CA MET A 135 27.63 -4.39 5.19
C MET A 135 26.16 -4.01 5.45
N GLN A 136 25.29 -4.27 4.48
CA GLN A 136 23.85 -4.05 4.58
C GLN A 136 23.11 -5.30 4.16
N ALA A 137 22.01 -5.61 4.86
CA ALA A 137 21.10 -6.67 4.45
C ALA A 137 20.41 -6.28 3.13
N ILE A 138 20.16 -7.27 2.29
CA ILE A 138 19.37 -7.09 1.07
C ILE A 138 17.99 -6.50 1.39
N SER A 139 17.48 -5.60 0.55
CA SER A 139 16.17 -5.00 0.78
C SER A 139 15.04 -6.04 0.73
N MET A 140 14.04 -5.92 1.60
CA MET A 140 12.88 -6.82 1.60
C MET A 140 12.14 -6.81 0.26
N THR A 141 12.10 -5.69 -0.45
CA THR A 141 11.53 -5.61 -1.80
C THR A 141 12.24 -6.56 -2.76
N THR A 142 13.57 -6.59 -2.72
CA THR A 142 14.38 -7.50 -3.55
C THR A 142 14.17 -8.95 -3.13
N VAL A 143 14.11 -9.23 -1.82
CA VAL A 143 13.82 -10.57 -1.29
C VAL A 143 12.48 -11.09 -1.81
N ILE A 144 11.43 -10.27 -1.72
CA ILE A 144 10.09 -10.61 -2.23
C ILE A 144 10.15 -10.95 -3.71
N GLN A 145 10.82 -10.10 -4.52
CA GLN A 145 10.96 -10.34 -5.96
C GLN A 145 11.69 -11.66 -6.25
N MET A 146 12.80 -11.92 -5.57
CA MET A 146 13.57 -13.16 -5.75
C MET A 146 12.77 -14.41 -5.36
N VAL A 147 12.13 -14.39 -4.18
CA VAL A 147 11.32 -15.52 -3.70
C VAL A 147 10.13 -15.76 -4.62
N MET A 148 9.43 -14.71 -5.07
CA MET A 148 8.28 -14.86 -5.96
C MET A 148 8.66 -15.37 -7.34
N LEU A 149 9.80 -14.95 -7.90
CA LEU A 149 10.33 -15.50 -9.16
C LEU A 149 10.70 -16.99 -8.99
N PHE A 150 11.32 -17.35 -7.87
CA PHE A 150 11.68 -18.73 -7.57
C PHE A 150 10.44 -19.62 -7.40
N VAL A 151 9.45 -19.16 -6.62
CA VAL A 151 8.14 -19.83 -6.45
C VAL A 151 7.45 -20.03 -7.78
N SER A 152 7.42 -19.01 -8.62
CA SER A 152 6.82 -19.09 -9.97
C SER A 152 7.52 -20.13 -10.83
N SER A 153 8.86 -20.18 -10.76
CA SER A 153 9.65 -21.19 -11.48
C SER A 153 9.33 -22.61 -10.99
N ILE A 154 9.25 -22.83 -9.68
CA ILE A 154 8.87 -24.12 -9.10
C ILE A 154 7.48 -24.54 -9.58
N ILE A 155 6.49 -23.63 -9.56
CA ILE A 155 5.13 -23.92 -10.04
C ILE A 155 5.14 -24.33 -11.52
N LEU A 156 5.89 -23.61 -12.37
CA LEU A 156 5.99 -23.98 -13.78
C LEU A 156 6.54 -25.40 -13.98
N PHE A 157 7.59 -25.79 -13.24
CA PHE A 157 8.21 -27.10 -13.36
C PHE A 157 7.38 -28.21 -12.71
N VAL A 158 6.98 -28.03 -11.45
CA VAL A 158 6.30 -29.08 -10.66
C VAL A 158 4.87 -29.30 -11.10
N CYS A 159 4.16 -28.22 -11.45
CA CYS A 159 2.77 -28.31 -11.87
C CYS A 159 2.62 -28.47 -13.40
N HIS A 160 3.73 -28.59 -14.14
CA HIS A 160 3.76 -28.72 -15.59
C HIS A 160 2.93 -27.63 -16.31
N THR A 161 2.93 -26.41 -15.76
CA THR A 161 2.13 -25.31 -16.30
C THR A 161 2.77 -24.79 -17.59
N LYS A 162 1.96 -24.67 -18.63
CA LYS A 162 2.45 -24.12 -19.91
C LYS A 162 2.52 -22.59 -19.84
N ALA A 163 3.71 -22.02 -20.01
CA ALA A 163 3.92 -20.57 -19.96
C ALA A 163 3.01 -19.79 -20.94
N LYS A 164 2.66 -20.39 -22.08
CA LYS A 164 1.72 -19.82 -23.04
C LYS A 164 0.32 -19.64 -22.47
N GLU A 165 -0.14 -20.56 -21.64
CA GLU A 165 -1.46 -20.49 -20.98
C GLU A 165 -1.48 -19.40 -19.91
N VAL A 166 -0.37 -19.23 -19.17
CA VAL A 166 -0.20 -18.11 -18.24
C VAL A 166 -0.31 -16.77 -18.96
N GLY A 167 0.43 -16.58 -20.05
CA GLY A 167 0.40 -15.34 -20.85
C GLY A 167 -0.97 -15.03 -21.47
N ASN A 168 -1.79 -16.04 -21.71
CA ASN A 168 -3.14 -15.88 -22.23
C ASN A 168 -4.19 -15.64 -21.15
N SER A 169 -3.85 -15.80 -19.86
CA SER A 169 -4.80 -15.59 -18.76
C SER A 169 -5.22 -14.12 -18.65
N GLN A 170 -6.48 -13.89 -18.31
CA GLN A 170 -7.00 -12.53 -18.10
C GLN A 170 -6.27 -11.82 -16.94
N VAL A 171 -5.91 -12.54 -15.87
CA VAL A 171 -5.18 -12.00 -14.72
C VAL A 171 -3.79 -11.51 -15.13
N PHE A 172 -3.06 -12.29 -15.94
CA PHE A 172 -1.75 -11.89 -16.44
C PHE A 172 -1.84 -10.63 -17.31
N ARG A 173 -2.80 -10.59 -18.26
CA ARG A 173 -3.00 -9.43 -19.14
C ARG A 173 -3.34 -8.17 -18.35
N ALA A 174 -4.27 -8.26 -17.38
CA ALA A 174 -4.62 -7.13 -16.52
C ALA A 174 -3.41 -6.67 -15.69
N GLY A 175 -2.61 -7.61 -15.17
CA GLY A 175 -1.37 -7.32 -14.46
C GLY A 175 -0.34 -6.59 -15.32
N ILE A 176 -0.15 -7.00 -16.57
CA ILE A 176 0.79 -6.33 -17.50
C ILE A 176 0.31 -4.92 -17.86
N VAL A 177 -0.99 -4.74 -18.12
CA VAL A 177 -1.55 -3.40 -18.39
C VAL A 177 -1.34 -2.49 -17.17
N ALA A 178 -1.61 -2.98 -15.96
CA ALA A 178 -1.36 -2.24 -14.73
C ALA A 178 0.14 -1.90 -14.59
N LEU A 179 1.03 -2.85 -14.83
CA LEU A 179 2.48 -2.66 -14.73
C LEU A 179 2.98 -1.57 -15.68
N VAL A 180 2.55 -1.58 -16.96
CA VAL A 180 2.95 -0.57 -17.94
C VAL A 180 2.44 0.82 -17.56
N SER A 181 1.17 0.91 -17.14
CA SER A 181 0.56 2.17 -16.72
C SER A 181 1.25 2.75 -15.49
N VAL A 182 1.49 1.90 -14.48
CA VAL A 182 2.17 2.27 -13.23
C VAL A 182 3.60 2.70 -13.50
N TYR A 183 4.35 1.94 -14.30
CA TYR A 183 5.75 2.23 -14.58
C TYR A 183 5.91 3.62 -15.21
N GLY A 184 5.07 3.95 -16.20
CA GLY A 184 5.12 5.26 -16.84
C GLY A 184 4.80 6.42 -15.89
N VAL A 185 3.71 6.30 -15.11
CA VAL A 185 3.27 7.37 -14.19
C VAL A 185 4.22 7.50 -12.99
N ALA A 186 4.65 6.37 -12.39
CA ALA A 186 5.55 6.39 -11.25
C ALA A 186 6.92 6.97 -11.62
N TRP A 187 7.51 6.55 -12.73
CA TRP A 187 8.81 7.06 -13.16
C TRP A 187 8.78 8.56 -13.45
N MET A 188 7.73 9.03 -14.12
CA MET A 188 7.55 10.47 -14.35
C MET A 188 7.48 11.24 -13.03
N ALA A 189 6.66 10.78 -12.07
CA ALA A 189 6.52 11.40 -10.77
C ALA A 189 7.83 11.39 -9.99
N ASP A 190 8.50 10.24 -9.89
CA ASP A 190 9.75 10.08 -9.16
C ASP A 190 10.85 10.98 -9.73
N THR A 191 10.95 11.07 -11.05
CA THR A 191 11.91 11.96 -11.72
C THR A 191 11.65 13.42 -11.39
N TYR A 192 10.39 13.85 -11.43
CA TYR A 192 10.03 15.22 -11.09
C TYR A 192 10.37 15.56 -9.64
N PHE A 193 9.94 14.71 -8.70
CA PHE A 193 10.16 14.96 -7.28
C PHE A 193 11.62 14.85 -6.87
N ALA A 194 12.39 13.91 -7.43
CA ALA A 194 13.83 13.82 -7.18
C ALA A 194 14.56 15.13 -7.51
N ASN A 195 14.19 15.78 -8.61
CA ASN A 195 14.79 17.05 -9.03
C ASN A 195 14.32 18.28 -8.21
N HIS A 196 13.17 18.21 -7.52
CA HIS A 196 12.62 19.33 -6.76
C HIS A 196 12.67 19.11 -5.24
N MET A 197 13.30 18.02 -4.78
CA MET A 197 13.29 17.61 -3.36
C MET A 197 13.88 18.66 -2.43
N ALA A 198 14.92 19.40 -2.83
CA ALA A 198 15.53 20.44 -1.99
C ALA A 198 14.54 21.57 -1.68
N VAL A 199 13.82 22.05 -2.70
CA VAL A 199 12.80 23.11 -2.55
C VAL A 199 11.63 22.62 -1.68
N LEU A 200 11.18 21.39 -1.92
CA LEU A 200 10.11 20.77 -1.15
C LEU A 200 10.46 20.64 0.33
N LYS A 201 11.66 20.18 0.68
CA LYS A 201 12.12 20.06 2.08
C LYS A 201 12.13 21.39 2.80
N THR A 202 12.59 22.47 2.14
CA THR A 202 12.61 23.81 2.72
C THR A 202 11.18 24.30 3.01
N PHE A 203 10.28 24.16 2.04
CA PHE A 203 8.90 24.58 2.20
C PHE A 203 8.16 23.78 3.28
N LEU A 204 8.32 22.46 3.28
CA LEU A 204 7.68 21.55 4.25
C LEU A 204 8.21 21.80 5.67
N GLY A 205 9.53 22.03 5.81
CA GLY A 205 10.16 22.35 7.09
C GLY A 205 9.61 23.64 7.69
N ALA A 206 9.49 24.71 6.91
CA ALA A 206 8.91 25.96 7.36
C ALA A 206 7.46 25.79 7.86
N ALA A 207 6.64 25.03 7.12
CA ALA A 207 5.25 24.76 7.52
C ALA A 207 5.15 24.02 8.86
N VAL A 208 5.98 23.01 9.08
CA VAL A 208 5.98 22.23 10.34
C VAL A 208 6.48 23.05 11.52
N THR A 209 7.46 23.93 11.30
CA THR A 209 8.00 24.81 12.34
C THR A 209 6.98 25.83 12.81
N GLU A 210 6.24 26.42 11.88
CA GLU A 210 5.25 27.46 12.18
C GLU A 210 3.94 26.86 12.75
N TYR A 211 3.54 25.69 12.22
CA TYR A 211 2.28 25.04 12.58
C TYR A 211 2.51 23.54 12.87
N PRO A 212 2.79 23.11 14.10
CA PRO A 212 3.06 21.72 14.45
C PRO A 212 1.96 20.73 14.03
N TRP A 213 0.69 21.14 14.08
CA TRP A 213 -0.43 20.33 13.60
C TRP A 213 -0.38 20.07 12.08
N ALA A 214 0.28 20.96 11.33
CA ALA A 214 0.47 20.80 9.90
C ALA A 214 1.37 19.61 9.55
N TYR A 215 2.09 19.02 10.53
CA TYR A 215 2.90 17.83 10.33
C TYR A 215 2.10 16.68 9.67
N ALA A 216 0.87 16.45 10.12
CA ALA A 216 0.01 15.43 9.53
C ALA A 216 -0.28 15.72 8.05
N LEU A 217 -0.60 16.98 7.72
CA LEU A 217 -0.86 17.40 6.34
C LEU A 217 0.41 17.32 5.49
N VAL A 218 1.54 17.77 6.03
CA VAL A 218 2.84 17.71 5.35
C VAL A 218 3.22 16.28 5.07
N LEU A 219 3.08 15.38 6.05
CA LEU A 219 3.36 13.94 5.88
C LEU A 219 2.44 13.32 4.82
N PHE A 220 1.14 13.64 4.88
CA PHE A 220 0.15 13.19 3.91
C PHE A 220 0.49 13.62 2.49
N LEU A 221 0.74 14.91 2.28
CA LEU A 221 1.09 15.45 0.96
C LEU A 221 2.43 14.91 0.46
N THR A 222 3.44 14.83 1.34
CA THR A 222 4.74 14.25 0.97
C THR A 222 4.57 12.80 0.54
N SER A 223 3.77 12.00 1.25
CA SER A 223 3.55 10.60 0.86
C SER A 223 2.90 10.48 -0.53
N LYS A 224 2.04 11.44 -0.91
CA LYS A 224 1.51 11.52 -2.27
C LYS A 224 2.60 11.88 -3.27
N LEU A 225 3.45 12.84 -2.96
CA LEU A 225 4.50 13.31 -3.86
C LEU A 225 5.53 12.22 -4.16
N VAL A 226 5.92 11.45 -3.13
CA VAL A 226 6.93 10.38 -3.29
C VAL A 226 6.32 8.98 -3.50
N ASN A 227 5.00 8.84 -3.50
CA ASN A 227 4.28 7.58 -3.63
C ASN A 227 4.81 6.45 -2.72
N SER A 228 5.25 6.80 -1.51
CA SER A 228 5.85 5.85 -0.56
C SER A 228 5.68 6.32 0.88
N GLN A 229 5.14 5.45 1.74
CA GLN A 229 5.02 5.73 3.18
C GLN A 229 6.39 5.85 3.83
N GLY A 230 7.29 4.90 3.57
CA GLY A 230 8.64 4.89 4.14
C GLY A 230 9.46 6.11 3.72
N ALA A 231 9.42 6.49 2.44
CA ALA A 231 10.11 7.67 1.94
C ALA A 231 9.53 8.97 2.53
N ALA A 232 8.21 9.07 2.67
CA ALA A 232 7.56 10.23 3.30
C ALA A 232 8.01 10.39 4.75
N VAL A 233 7.99 9.31 5.52
CA VAL A 233 8.52 9.28 6.90
C VAL A 233 9.98 9.70 6.94
N ALA A 234 10.82 9.15 6.06
CA ALA A 234 12.26 9.47 6.01
C ALA A 234 12.55 10.93 5.65
N ILE A 235 11.66 11.61 4.94
CA ILE A 235 11.80 13.02 4.59
C ILE A 235 11.29 13.92 5.72
N VAL A 236 10.07 13.67 6.21
CA VAL A 236 9.35 14.64 7.04
C VAL A 236 9.68 14.48 8.52
N MET A 237 9.84 13.24 9.00
CA MET A 237 10.05 12.99 10.41
C MET A 237 11.36 13.55 10.97
N PRO A 238 12.53 13.40 10.32
CA PRO A 238 13.76 14.04 10.79
C PRO A 238 13.64 15.57 10.88
N ILE A 239 12.91 16.19 9.94
CA ILE A 239 12.66 17.64 9.97
C ILE A 239 11.85 18.01 11.22
N ALA A 240 10.75 17.29 11.46
CA ALA A 240 9.89 17.53 12.61
C ALA A 240 10.63 17.37 13.94
N LEU A 241 11.42 16.31 14.10
CA LEU A 241 12.21 16.06 15.31
C LEU A 241 13.33 17.10 15.49
N ASN A 242 13.98 17.52 14.40
CA ASN A 242 15.04 18.54 14.47
C ASN A 242 14.53 19.94 14.83
N VAL A 243 13.29 20.26 14.53
CA VAL A 243 12.66 21.52 14.97
C VAL A 243 12.07 21.41 16.38
N GLY A 244 12.27 20.29 17.07
CA GLY A 244 11.86 20.08 18.47
C GLY A 244 10.38 19.70 18.63
N MET A 245 9.75 19.14 17.61
CA MET A 245 8.38 18.62 17.74
C MET A 245 8.33 17.50 18.76
N ASP A 246 7.28 17.52 19.59
CA ASP A 246 7.02 16.47 20.56
C ASP A 246 6.92 15.09 19.85
N PRO A 247 7.71 14.10 20.30
CA PRO A 247 7.67 12.75 19.73
C PRO A 247 6.29 12.09 19.84
N VAL A 248 5.50 12.39 20.87
CA VAL A 248 4.12 11.90 20.99
C VAL A 248 3.25 12.42 19.86
N MET A 249 3.43 13.68 19.48
CA MET A 249 2.75 14.28 18.33
C MET A 249 3.14 13.60 17.02
N VAL A 250 4.43 13.29 16.83
CA VAL A 250 4.93 12.57 15.66
C VAL A 250 4.34 11.16 15.58
N LEU A 251 4.28 10.44 16.69
CA LEU A 251 3.66 9.11 16.77
C LEU A 251 2.15 9.15 16.50
N SER A 252 1.47 10.20 16.95
CA SER A 252 0.04 10.41 16.77
C SER A 252 -0.38 10.37 15.29
N PHE A 253 0.45 10.93 14.42
CA PHE A 253 0.12 11.14 13.02
C PHE A 253 0.79 10.15 12.05
N ILE A 254 1.30 9.03 12.54
CA ILE A 254 1.85 7.96 11.68
C ILE A 254 0.89 7.59 10.53
N PRO A 255 -0.43 7.44 10.74
CA PRO A 255 -1.36 7.09 9.65
C PRO A 255 -1.38 8.11 8.50
N ALA A 256 -0.99 9.35 8.74
CA ALA A 256 -0.91 10.36 7.70
C ALA A 256 0.19 10.07 6.64
N CYS A 257 1.10 9.11 6.87
CA CYS A 257 2.05 8.69 5.86
C CYS A 257 1.39 7.95 4.67
N TYR A 258 0.08 7.69 4.72
CA TYR A 258 -0.69 7.14 3.62
C TYR A 258 -1.55 8.22 2.96
N GLY A 259 -1.00 9.00 2.05
CA GLY A 259 -1.70 10.03 1.26
C GLY A 259 -1.68 9.79 -0.25
N TYR A 260 -0.97 8.77 -0.73
CA TYR A 260 -0.76 8.61 -2.17
C TYR A 260 -2.01 8.17 -2.95
N PHE A 261 -3.08 7.75 -2.29
CA PHE A 261 -4.40 7.55 -2.92
C PHE A 261 -5.06 8.87 -3.36
N PHE A 262 -4.64 10.02 -2.79
CA PHE A 262 -5.27 11.32 -3.07
C PHE A 262 -5.29 11.67 -4.57
N LEU A 263 -4.24 11.32 -5.28
CA LEU A 263 -4.27 11.20 -6.74
C LEU A 263 -4.03 9.72 -7.06
N PRO A 264 -4.98 9.01 -7.68
CA PRO A 264 -4.95 7.54 -7.80
C PRO A 264 -3.96 7.09 -8.89
N THR A 265 -2.69 7.34 -8.67
CA THR A 265 -1.57 6.97 -9.54
C THR A 265 -0.73 5.84 -8.95
N TYR A 266 -1.08 5.39 -7.74
CA TYR A 266 -0.34 4.31 -7.09
C TYR A 266 -0.70 2.93 -7.69
N PRO A 267 0.29 2.00 -7.76
CA PRO A 267 0.09 0.69 -8.37
C PRO A 267 -1.14 -0.08 -7.89
N SER A 268 -1.40 -0.11 -6.59
CA SER A 268 -2.54 -0.84 -6.04
C SER A 268 -3.88 -0.25 -6.46
N ASP A 269 -3.96 1.07 -6.60
CA ASP A 269 -5.19 1.76 -6.99
C ASP A 269 -5.50 1.50 -8.47
N LEU A 270 -4.48 1.60 -9.32
CA LEU A 270 -4.61 1.30 -10.75
C LEU A 270 -4.90 -0.18 -10.99
N ALA A 271 -4.25 -1.08 -10.24
CA ALA A 271 -4.54 -2.51 -10.31
C ALA A 271 -5.99 -2.80 -9.84
N CYS A 272 -6.45 -2.16 -8.76
CA CYS A 272 -7.81 -2.29 -8.26
C CYS A 272 -8.85 -1.90 -9.34
N ILE A 273 -8.60 -0.79 -10.05
CA ILE A 273 -9.44 -0.36 -11.18
C ILE A 273 -9.39 -1.38 -12.32
N GLY A 274 -8.19 -1.86 -12.67
CA GLY A 274 -7.99 -2.80 -13.77
C GLY A 274 -8.57 -4.19 -13.52
N PHE A 275 -8.67 -4.62 -12.27
CA PHE A 275 -9.26 -5.91 -11.87
C PHE A 275 -10.77 -5.84 -11.62
N ASP A 276 -11.33 -4.63 -11.46
CA ASP A 276 -12.77 -4.45 -11.28
C ASP A 276 -13.51 -4.57 -12.61
N ARG A 277 -13.96 -5.77 -12.92
CA ARG A 277 -14.75 -6.05 -14.14
C ARG A 277 -16.10 -5.35 -14.16
N SER A 278 -16.62 -4.96 -13.00
CA SER A 278 -17.91 -4.26 -12.92
C SER A 278 -17.79 -2.78 -13.36
N GLY A 279 -16.57 -2.23 -13.45
CA GLY A 279 -16.32 -0.84 -13.80
C GLY A 279 -16.80 0.17 -12.76
N THR A 280 -17.18 -0.30 -11.56
CA THR A 280 -17.70 0.57 -10.49
C THR A 280 -16.56 1.23 -9.69
N THR A 281 -15.36 0.64 -9.69
CA THR A 281 -14.15 1.26 -9.16
C THR A 281 -13.48 2.06 -10.26
N LYS A 282 -13.63 3.37 -10.22
CA LYS A 282 -13.22 4.23 -11.34
C LYS A 282 -12.62 5.56 -10.90
N ILE A 283 -11.87 6.15 -11.81
CA ILE A 283 -11.53 7.58 -11.78
C ILE A 283 -12.60 8.29 -12.57
N GLY A 284 -13.34 9.20 -11.91
CA GLY A 284 -14.39 9.98 -12.55
C GLY A 284 -13.85 11.07 -13.48
N ARG A 285 -14.75 11.94 -13.96
CA ARG A 285 -14.44 13.01 -14.92
C ARG A 285 -13.31 13.94 -14.46
N PHE A 286 -13.21 14.18 -13.14
CA PHE A 286 -12.10 14.92 -12.53
C PHE A 286 -11.24 13.94 -11.74
N VAL A 287 -9.92 14.07 -11.79
CA VAL A 287 -8.96 13.19 -11.11
C VAL A 287 -9.24 13.04 -9.61
N LEU A 288 -9.80 14.06 -8.97
CA LEU A 288 -10.19 14.01 -7.55
C LEU A 288 -11.52 13.30 -7.31
N ASN A 289 -12.32 13.05 -8.34
CA ASN A 289 -13.59 12.32 -8.22
C ASN A 289 -13.38 10.84 -8.54
N HIS A 290 -12.72 10.13 -7.64
CA HIS A 290 -12.43 8.72 -7.78
C HIS A 290 -12.90 7.91 -6.56
N SER A 291 -13.03 6.60 -6.74
CA SER A 291 -13.59 5.68 -5.74
C SER A 291 -12.80 5.61 -4.43
N PHE A 292 -11.51 5.97 -4.45
CA PHE A 292 -10.61 5.90 -3.29
C PHE A 292 -10.66 7.15 -2.40
N MET A 293 -11.10 8.32 -2.93
CA MET A 293 -10.99 9.61 -2.26
C MET A 293 -11.65 9.61 -0.88
N LEU A 294 -12.91 9.32 -0.83
CA LEU A 294 -13.67 9.43 0.41
C LEU A 294 -13.31 8.35 1.43
N PRO A 295 -13.21 7.05 1.08
CA PRO A 295 -12.77 6.05 2.03
C PRO A 295 -11.35 6.31 2.52
N GLY A 296 -10.45 6.78 1.65
CA GLY A 296 -9.08 7.11 2.03
C GLY A 296 -9.00 8.29 2.99
N LEU A 297 -9.67 9.41 2.67
CA LEU A 297 -9.70 10.57 3.57
C LEU A 297 -10.35 10.25 4.92
N THR A 298 -11.49 9.55 4.91
CA THR A 298 -12.17 9.15 6.15
C THR A 298 -11.27 8.24 6.99
N GLY A 299 -10.64 7.24 6.36
CA GLY A 299 -9.76 6.29 7.04
C GLY A 299 -8.56 6.98 7.67
N VAL A 300 -7.80 7.75 6.89
CA VAL A 300 -6.59 8.43 7.36
C VAL A 300 -6.91 9.49 8.41
N PHE A 301 -7.93 10.33 8.19
CA PHE A 301 -8.33 11.34 9.16
C PHE A 301 -8.75 10.72 10.49
N THR A 302 -9.62 9.72 10.46
CA THR A 302 -10.07 9.03 11.68
C THR A 302 -8.93 8.31 12.38
N ALA A 303 -8.01 7.70 11.62
CA ALA A 303 -6.81 7.07 12.17
C ALA A 303 -5.88 8.08 12.83
N CYS A 304 -5.70 9.27 12.28
CA CYS A 304 -4.91 10.35 12.88
C CYS A 304 -5.55 10.86 14.18
N VAL A 305 -6.87 11.05 14.20
CA VAL A 305 -7.60 11.45 15.43
C VAL A 305 -7.46 10.38 16.51
N ALA A 306 -7.68 9.10 16.15
CA ALA A 306 -7.52 7.99 17.08
C ALA A 306 -6.06 7.86 17.56
N GLY A 307 -5.09 8.01 16.65
CA GLY A 307 -3.67 8.00 16.96
C GLY A 307 -3.28 9.11 17.95
N PHE A 308 -3.82 10.33 17.75
CA PHE A 308 -3.62 11.43 18.67
C PHE A 308 -4.14 11.12 20.09
N ILE A 309 -5.38 10.63 20.18
CA ILE A 309 -5.98 10.27 21.47
C ILE A 309 -5.17 9.15 22.16
N ILE A 310 -4.87 8.09 21.42
CA ILE A 310 -4.17 6.91 21.96
C ILE A 310 -2.75 7.26 22.40
N ALA A 311 -2.00 8.00 21.59
CA ALA A 311 -0.64 8.39 21.92
C ALA A 311 -0.57 9.25 23.19
N HIS A 312 -1.48 10.22 23.36
CA HIS A 312 -1.54 11.07 24.57
C HIS A 312 -2.12 10.38 25.81
N ILE A 313 -2.74 9.20 25.65
CA ILE A 313 -3.14 8.37 26.81
C ILE A 313 -1.99 7.47 27.24
N LEU A 314 -1.17 7.00 26.30
CA LEU A 314 -0.11 6.03 26.57
C LEU A 314 1.20 6.69 26.98
N TYR A 315 1.45 7.90 26.51
CA TYR A 315 2.72 8.63 26.66
C TYR A 315 2.50 10.10 27.06
#